data_a03c028fe8b9acf78086b5f52c07379d
#
_entry.id   a03c028fe8b9acf78086b5f52c07379d
#
_cell.length_a   1.000
_cell.length_b   1.000
_cell.length_c   1.000
_cell.angle_alpha   90.00
_cell.angle_beta   90.00
_cell.angle_gamma   90.00
#
_symmetry.space_group_name_H-M   'P 1'
#
loop_
_entity.id
_entity.type
_entity.pdbx_description
1 polymer ?
#
loop_
_entity_poly.entity_id
_entity_poly.type
_entity_poly.pdbx_seq_one_letter_code
_entity_poly.pdbx_strand_id
1 'polypeptide(L)'
;MNKRFNLLTLVGLTLIIGLLPSCGGKPKTYSDCIAVDASIAPVIEEILPAFYNKTKMGPLYPLYIDETEAITKLLNQDVYMAFTTRRLTKREESIIKKNKCNPRTYPLAYDAIALVVHKENPDSILTIEQFKKILKGEITTWKQINPESPYDTIQVAFDHPTSSTVQFCADSILKGQPMKTEGNMKAVLTSPEVVDYVEHHKDAIGIVGSLWLDDRRDESSMTFNRDIKVVAVGPTPVFAVKPFQYYIAHGDYPFYRTIYAICTDPRGTGPMRRLANFCWNPGEQGQLIFLHAGLYPARADYQLRDVRH
;
A
#
# COMPACT_ATOMS: atom_id res chain seq x y z
N MET A 1 -68.36 -44.70 -57.67
CA MET A 1 -69.14 -45.35 -56.59
C MET A 1 -68.59 -45.04 -55.27
N ASN A 2 -69.37 -44.36 -54.46
CA ASN A 2 -69.08 -43.78 -53.17
C ASN A 2 -68.35 -44.64 -52.17
N LYS A 3 -67.40 -44.03 -51.41
CA LYS A 3 -67.28 -44.32 -49.98
C LYS A 3 -66.80 -43.12 -49.17
N ARG A 4 -67.57 -42.86 -48.20
CA ARG A 4 -67.60 -41.76 -47.30
C ARG A 4 -66.39 -41.77 -46.33
N PHE A 5 -65.89 -40.60 -46.09
CA PHE A 5 -65.05 -40.23 -45.00
C PHE A 5 -65.74 -40.45 -43.65
N ASN A 6 -65.08 -41.05 -42.70
CA ASN A 6 -65.43 -40.90 -41.27
C ASN A 6 -64.29 -40.25 -40.56
N LEU A 7 -64.58 -39.01 -40.16
CA LEU A 7 -63.83 -38.14 -39.25
C LEU A 7 -64.19 -38.53 -37.82
N LEU A 8 -63.26 -38.96 -37.01
CA LEU A 8 -63.46 -38.92 -35.54
C LEU A 8 -62.14 -38.97 -34.77
N THR A 9 -61.99 -37.93 -34.01
CA THR A 9 -61.31 -37.75 -32.71
C THR A 9 -59.79 -37.87 -32.69
N LEU A 10 -59.20 -36.72 -32.89
CA LEU A 10 -57.85 -36.37 -32.37
C LEU A 10 -58.03 -35.86 -30.93
N VAL A 11 -57.77 -36.72 -29.96
CA VAL A 11 -57.68 -36.32 -28.56
C VAL A 11 -56.40 -35.52 -28.38
N GLY A 12 -56.59 -34.26 -28.11
CA GLY A 12 -55.49 -33.35 -27.82
C GLY A 12 -54.83 -33.68 -26.49
N LEU A 13 -53.59 -34.14 -26.57
CA LEU A 13 -52.69 -34.22 -25.43
C LEU A 13 -51.98 -32.86 -25.29
N THR A 14 -52.58 -31.92 -24.56
CA THR A 14 -51.95 -30.69 -24.19
C THR A 14 -50.80 -30.98 -23.21
N LEU A 15 -49.57 -30.97 -23.74
CA LEU A 15 -48.36 -31.02 -22.96
C LEU A 15 -48.22 -29.67 -22.23
N ILE A 16 -48.58 -29.63 -20.97
CA ILE A 16 -48.30 -28.49 -20.08
C ILE A 16 -46.79 -28.55 -19.82
N ILE A 17 -46.02 -27.84 -20.64
CA ILE A 17 -44.63 -27.50 -20.33
C ILE A 17 -44.69 -26.50 -19.20
N GLY A 18 -44.53 -26.98 -17.98
CA GLY A 18 -44.33 -26.16 -16.81
C GLY A 18 -43.11 -25.27 -17.00
N LEU A 19 -43.33 -23.99 -17.22
CA LEU A 19 -42.32 -22.95 -17.11
C LEU A 19 -41.85 -22.90 -15.64
N LEU A 20 -40.87 -23.74 -15.30
CA LEU A 20 -40.09 -23.54 -14.11
C LEU A 20 -39.35 -22.19 -14.30
N PRO A 21 -39.55 -21.20 -13.44
CA PRO A 21 -38.70 -20.00 -13.48
C PRO A 21 -37.27 -20.46 -13.20
N SER A 22 -36.47 -20.54 -14.26
CA SER A 22 -35.04 -20.69 -14.15
C SER A 22 -34.52 -19.45 -13.42
N CYS A 23 -34.31 -19.54 -12.11
CA CYS A 23 -33.50 -18.61 -11.37
C CYS A 23 -32.03 -18.75 -11.78
N GLY A 24 -31.78 -18.61 -13.06
CA GLY A 24 -30.45 -18.52 -13.64
C GLY A 24 -29.90 -17.12 -13.51
N GLY A 25 -29.55 -16.71 -12.29
CA GLY A 25 -28.63 -15.60 -12.13
C GLY A 25 -27.34 -15.96 -12.86
N LYS A 26 -26.87 -15.10 -13.78
CA LYS A 26 -25.56 -15.28 -14.43
C LYS A 26 -24.53 -15.63 -13.35
N PRO A 27 -23.68 -16.65 -13.55
CA PRO A 27 -22.65 -16.96 -12.58
C PRO A 27 -21.83 -15.69 -12.33
N LYS A 28 -21.71 -15.28 -11.06
CA LYS A 28 -20.89 -14.12 -10.70
C LYS A 28 -19.46 -14.42 -11.09
N THR A 29 -18.95 -13.73 -12.10
CA THR A 29 -17.52 -13.74 -12.42
C THR A 29 -16.82 -12.90 -11.38
N TYR A 30 -15.93 -13.51 -10.61
CA TYR A 30 -15.11 -12.78 -9.64
C TYR A 30 -13.85 -12.28 -10.35
N SER A 31 -13.49 -11.02 -10.09
CA SER A 31 -12.25 -10.45 -10.59
C SER A 31 -11.05 -11.17 -9.98
N ASP A 32 -10.06 -11.49 -10.80
CA ASP A 32 -8.75 -11.98 -10.36
C ASP A 32 -7.76 -10.81 -10.17
N CYS A 33 -8.21 -9.56 -10.35
CA CYS A 33 -7.43 -8.38 -10.07
C CYS A 33 -7.40 -8.10 -8.55
N ILE A 34 -6.26 -7.63 -8.09
CA ILE A 34 -6.06 -7.11 -6.74
C ILE A 34 -5.61 -5.65 -6.84
N ALA A 35 -6.16 -4.78 -6.03
CA ALA A 35 -5.70 -3.39 -5.96
C ALA A 35 -4.55 -3.28 -4.96
N VAL A 36 -3.52 -2.55 -5.33
CA VAL A 36 -2.31 -2.40 -4.51
C VAL A 36 -1.93 -0.92 -4.47
N ASP A 37 -1.81 -0.37 -3.29
CA ASP A 37 -1.20 0.94 -3.12
C ASP A 37 0.21 0.93 -3.73
N ALA A 38 0.45 1.82 -4.69
CA ALA A 38 1.72 1.86 -5.43
C ALA A 38 2.94 2.05 -4.51
N SER A 39 2.77 2.68 -3.35
CA SER A 39 3.88 2.90 -2.41
C SER A 39 4.43 1.60 -1.81
N ILE A 40 3.67 0.50 -1.83
CA ILE A 40 4.08 -0.81 -1.32
C ILE A 40 4.25 -1.86 -2.44
N ALA A 41 4.29 -1.42 -3.70
CA ALA A 41 4.45 -2.31 -4.85
C ALA A 41 5.65 -3.28 -4.72
N PRO A 42 6.86 -2.85 -4.30
CA PRO A 42 8.03 -3.72 -4.28
C PRO A 42 7.81 -5.03 -3.51
N VAL A 43 7.22 -4.96 -2.33
CA VAL A 43 7.02 -6.17 -1.52
C VAL A 43 5.91 -7.08 -2.08
N ILE A 44 4.91 -6.53 -2.75
CA ILE A 44 3.85 -7.33 -3.38
C ILE A 44 4.38 -8.07 -4.62
N GLU A 45 5.33 -7.46 -5.35
CA GLU A 45 6.03 -8.09 -6.48
C GLU A 45 6.85 -9.31 -6.04
N GLU A 46 7.35 -9.36 -4.80
CA GLU A 46 8.01 -10.53 -4.22
C GLU A 46 7.03 -11.57 -3.67
N ILE A 47 5.94 -11.13 -3.07
CA ILE A 47 4.92 -11.98 -2.46
C ILE A 47 4.19 -12.84 -3.51
N LEU A 48 3.79 -12.27 -4.65
CA LEU A 48 2.98 -12.98 -5.62
C LEU A 48 3.68 -14.21 -6.23
N PRO A 49 4.93 -14.15 -6.69
CA PRO A 49 5.65 -15.34 -7.18
C PRO A 49 5.78 -16.42 -6.09
N ALA A 50 6.11 -16.04 -4.86
CA ALA A 50 6.21 -16.98 -3.74
C ALA A 50 4.88 -17.66 -3.43
N PHE A 51 3.78 -16.92 -3.46
CA PHE A 51 2.43 -17.43 -3.31
C PHE A 51 2.06 -18.42 -4.40
N TYR A 52 2.34 -18.12 -5.68
CA TYR A 52 2.06 -19.02 -6.80
C TYR A 52 2.87 -20.31 -6.74
N ASN A 53 4.15 -20.18 -6.41
CA ASN A 53 5.02 -21.35 -6.25
C ASN A 53 4.53 -22.32 -5.19
N LYS A 54 4.04 -21.79 -4.06
CA LYS A 54 3.53 -22.58 -2.95
C LYS A 54 2.15 -23.18 -3.22
N THR A 55 1.23 -22.38 -3.75
CA THR A 55 -0.19 -22.76 -3.80
C THR A 55 -0.61 -23.41 -5.12
N LYS A 56 0.19 -23.27 -6.19
CA LYS A 56 -0.15 -23.68 -7.55
C LYS A 56 -1.47 -23.07 -8.05
N MET A 57 -1.87 -21.93 -7.50
CA MET A 57 -3.07 -21.19 -7.94
C MET A 57 -2.77 -20.42 -9.23
N GLY A 58 -3.85 -20.11 -9.95
CA GLY A 58 -3.77 -19.23 -11.12
C GLY A 58 -3.33 -17.81 -10.76
N PRO A 59 -2.91 -17.04 -11.77
CA PRO A 59 -2.38 -15.70 -11.54
C PRO A 59 -3.46 -14.76 -10.98
N LEU A 60 -3.02 -13.88 -10.08
CA LEU A 60 -3.72 -12.67 -9.67
C LEU A 60 -3.02 -11.50 -10.34
N TYR A 61 -3.78 -10.51 -10.78
CA TYR A 61 -3.27 -9.37 -11.53
C TYR A 61 -3.24 -8.12 -10.63
N PRO A 62 -2.07 -7.68 -10.16
CA PRO A 62 -1.97 -6.49 -9.34
C PRO A 62 -2.19 -5.23 -10.18
N LEU A 63 -3.01 -4.32 -9.65
CA LEU A 63 -3.23 -2.97 -10.13
C LEU A 63 -2.52 -2.04 -9.16
N TYR A 64 -1.34 -1.56 -9.52
CA TYR A 64 -0.58 -0.59 -8.73
C TYR A 64 -1.14 0.81 -8.99
N ILE A 65 -1.85 1.32 -8.01
CA ILE A 65 -2.62 2.57 -8.08
C ILE A 65 -2.56 3.31 -6.75
N ASP A 66 -3.06 4.53 -6.69
CA ASP A 66 -3.17 5.26 -5.43
C ASP A 66 -4.10 4.55 -4.45
N GLU A 67 -3.80 4.65 -3.16
CA GLU A 67 -4.59 4.01 -2.08
C GLU A 67 -6.07 4.37 -2.13
N THR A 68 -6.38 5.64 -2.42
CA THR A 68 -7.77 6.11 -2.54
C THR A 68 -8.50 5.41 -3.69
N GLU A 69 -7.84 5.22 -4.83
CA GLU A 69 -8.40 4.47 -5.95
C GLU A 69 -8.52 2.98 -5.63
N ALA A 70 -7.52 2.39 -4.96
CA ALA A 70 -7.54 1.00 -4.53
C ALA A 70 -8.75 0.69 -3.62
N ILE A 71 -9.00 1.57 -2.66
CA ILE A 71 -10.18 1.46 -1.79
C ILE A 71 -11.47 1.68 -2.58
N THR A 72 -11.52 2.64 -3.50
CA THR A 72 -12.69 2.89 -4.35
C THR A 72 -13.06 1.66 -5.17
N LYS A 73 -12.08 1.00 -5.80
CA LYS A 73 -12.32 -0.26 -6.52
C LYS A 73 -12.84 -1.38 -5.62
N LEU A 74 -12.36 -1.44 -4.38
CA LEU A 74 -12.87 -2.40 -3.39
C LEU A 74 -14.33 -2.11 -2.98
N LEU A 75 -14.67 -0.83 -2.78
CA LEU A 75 -16.03 -0.39 -2.45
C LEU A 75 -17.03 -0.68 -3.57
N ASN A 76 -16.61 -0.50 -4.82
CA ASN A 76 -17.41 -0.77 -6.02
C ASN A 76 -17.50 -2.26 -6.37
N GLN A 77 -16.75 -3.13 -5.69
CA GLN A 77 -16.61 -4.57 -6.01
C GLN A 77 -15.93 -4.84 -7.37
N ASP A 78 -15.15 -3.90 -7.89
CA ASP A 78 -14.31 -4.11 -9.08
C ASP A 78 -13.18 -5.08 -8.77
N VAL A 79 -12.71 -5.08 -7.51
CA VAL A 79 -11.77 -6.03 -6.92
C VAL A 79 -12.30 -6.56 -5.60
N TYR A 80 -11.82 -7.73 -5.19
CA TYR A 80 -12.20 -8.35 -3.91
C TYR A 80 -11.06 -8.36 -2.89
N MET A 81 -9.94 -7.74 -3.22
CA MET A 81 -8.80 -7.55 -2.33
C MET A 81 -8.08 -6.25 -2.64
N ALA A 82 -7.73 -5.52 -1.59
CA ALA A 82 -6.87 -4.36 -1.66
C ALA A 82 -5.74 -4.46 -0.63
N PHE A 83 -4.53 -4.09 -1.04
CA PHE A 83 -3.40 -3.84 -0.15
C PHE A 83 -3.28 -2.34 0.06
N THR A 84 -3.33 -1.91 1.31
CA THR A 84 -3.43 -0.50 1.71
C THR A 84 -2.53 -0.21 2.90
N THR A 85 -2.29 1.06 3.20
CA THR A 85 -1.51 1.49 4.37
C THR A 85 -2.37 2.06 5.50
N ARG A 86 -3.69 2.06 5.32
CA ARG A 86 -4.68 2.39 6.33
C ARG A 86 -5.83 1.40 6.36
N ARG A 87 -6.58 1.40 7.45
CA ARG A 87 -7.84 0.67 7.53
C ARG A 87 -8.96 1.41 6.79
N LEU A 88 -10.03 0.70 6.50
CA LEU A 88 -11.27 1.33 6.07
C LEU A 88 -11.84 2.22 7.19
N THR A 89 -12.37 3.35 6.80
CA THR A 89 -13.18 4.19 7.68
C THR A 89 -14.52 3.52 7.96
N LYS A 90 -15.20 3.92 9.03
CA LYS A 90 -16.55 3.42 9.36
C LYS A 90 -17.57 3.61 8.22
N ARG A 91 -17.42 4.71 7.44
CA ARG A 91 -18.26 4.98 6.26
C ARG A 91 -17.99 3.97 5.16
N GLU A 92 -16.74 3.70 4.85
CA GLU A 92 -16.30 2.73 3.82
C GLU A 92 -16.75 1.31 4.20
N GLU A 93 -16.55 0.89 5.46
CA GLU A 93 -17.08 -0.40 5.94
C GLU A 93 -18.59 -0.52 5.80
N SER A 94 -19.32 0.58 6.06
CA SER A 94 -20.78 0.60 5.93
C SER A 94 -21.22 0.42 4.47
N ILE A 95 -20.47 0.98 3.51
CA ILE A 95 -20.74 0.79 2.07
C ILE A 95 -20.57 -0.69 1.70
N ILE A 96 -19.45 -1.31 2.12
CA ILE A 96 -19.19 -2.72 1.85
C ILE A 96 -20.27 -3.63 2.44
N LYS A 97 -20.71 -3.34 3.68
CA LYS A 97 -21.78 -4.10 4.35
C LYS A 97 -23.12 -3.98 3.63
N LYS A 98 -23.46 -2.79 3.10
CA LYS A 98 -24.65 -2.60 2.26
C LYS A 98 -24.62 -3.46 0.99
N ASN A 99 -23.45 -3.69 0.44
CA ASN A 99 -23.23 -4.58 -0.68
C ASN A 99 -23.24 -6.07 -0.30
N LYS A 100 -23.68 -6.41 0.93
CA LYS A 100 -23.74 -7.78 1.49
C LYS A 100 -22.36 -8.48 1.54
N CYS A 101 -21.27 -7.71 1.56
CA CYS A 101 -19.92 -8.19 1.78
C CYS A 101 -19.49 -7.95 3.23
N ASN A 102 -18.63 -8.82 3.75
CA ASN A 102 -18.05 -8.66 5.08
C ASN A 102 -16.53 -8.51 4.94
N PRO A 103 -16.00 -7.29 5.08
CA PRO A 103 -14.57 -7.06 4.92
C PRO A 103 -13.79 -7.72 6.06
N ARG A 104 -12.71 -8.40 5.70
CA ARG A 104 -11.70 -8.88 6.66
C ARG A 104 -10.43 -8.09 6.43
N THR A 105 -9.93 -7.47 7.48
CA THR A 105 -8.72 -6.66 7.45
C THR A 105 -7.61 -7.41 8.20
N TYR A 106 -6.52 -7.66 7.51
CA TYR A 106 -5.34 -8.36 8.03
C TYR A 106 -4.19 -7.36 8.14
N PRO A 107 -3.69 -7.06 9.35
CA PRO A 107 -2.43 -6.33 9.49
C PRO A 107 -1.28 -7.25 9.07
N LEU A 108 -0.45 -6.79 8.14
CA LEU A 108 0.60 -7.61 7.53
C LEU A 108 1.99 -7.26 8.06
N ALA A 109 2.34 -5.99 8.01
CA ALA A 109 3.64 -5.48 8.43
C ALA A 109 3.57 -3.99 8.77
N TYR A 110 4.61 -3.50 9.42
CA TYR A 110 4.83 -2.07 9.65
C TYR A 110 5.87 -1.56 8.66
N ASP A 111 5.50 -0.53 7.91
CA ASP A 111 6.32 0.24 6.98
C ASP A 111 6.63 1.61 7.59
N ALA A 112 7.65 2.29 7.09
CA ALA A 112 7.96 3.64 7.49
C ALA A 112 7.86 4.61 6.31
N ILE A 113 7.46 5.84 6.60
CA ILE A 113 7.68 6.98 5.72
C ILE A 113 9.04 7.56 6.05
N ALA A 114 9.96 7.43 5.11
CA ALA A 114 11.33 7.89 5.22
C ALA A 114 11.50 9.26 4.58
N LEU A 115 12.40 10.03 5.17
CA LEU A 115 12.90 11.28 4.61
C LEU A 115 14.28 11.01 4.04
N VAL A 116 14.53 11.46 2.81
CA VAL A 116 15.79 11.28 2.13
C VAL A 116 16.34 12.61 1.62
N VAL A 117 17.65 12.74 1.64
CA VAL A 117 18.38 13.88 1.08
C VAL A 117 19.52 13.38 0.19
N HIS A 118 20.06 14.24 -0.66
CA HIS A 118 21.22 13.93 -1.48
C HIS A 118 22.40 13.48 -0.60
N LYS A 119 23.22 12.54 -1.10
CA LYS A 119 24.38 11.99 -0.36
C LYS A 119 25.36 13.03 0.16
N GLU A 120 25.50 14.16 -0.53
CA GLU A 120 26.39 15.25 -0.13
C GLU A 120 25.72 16.28 0.78
N ASN A 121 24.40 16.21 0.99
CA ASN A 121 23.73 17.13 1.91
C ASN A 121 24.17 16.83 3.36
N PRO A 122 24.74 17.79 4.12
CA PRO A 122 25.17 17.55 5.50
C PRO A 122 24.01 17.39 6.47
N ASP A 123 22.84 17.94 6.14
CA ASP A 123 21.69 18.07 7.03
C ASP A 123 20.81 16.79 6.97
N SER A 124 21.22 15.76 7.70
CA SER A 124 20.57 14.44 7.70
C SER A 124 19.91 14.07 9.03
N ILE A 125 19.62 15.06 9.88
CA ILE A 125 18.91 14.90 11.15
C ILE A 125 17.82 15.97 11.25
N LEU A 126 16.59 15.57 11.47
CA LEU A 126 15.46 16.48 11.67
C LEU A 126 14.65 16.11 12.91
N THR A 127 14.15 17.12 13.60
CA THR A 127 13.11 16.89 14.59
C THR A 127 11.74 16.78 13.93
N ILE A 128 10.82 16.06 14.60
CA ILE A 128 9.42 15.96 14.15
C ILE A 128 8.83 17.35 13.92
N GLU A 129 9.11 18.30 14.82
CA GLU A 129 8.58 19.67 14.72
C GLU A 129 9.20 20.48 13.57
N GLN A 130 10.50 20.29 13.28
CA GLN A 130 11.11 20.90 12.09
C GLN A 130 10.46 20.37 10.81
N PHE A 131 10.25 19.06 10.72
CA PHE A 131 9.60 18.48 9.54
C PHE A 131 8.14 18.96 9.36
N LYS A 132 7.37 19.05 10.46
CA LYS A 132 6.03 19.67 10.40
C LYS A 132 6.06 21.10 9.88
N LYS A 133 7.02 21.89 10.33
CA LYS A 133 7.19 23.29 9.89
C LYS A 133 7.60 23.37 8.42
N ILE A 134 8.41 22.42 7.92
CA ILE A 134 8.74 22.31 6.49
C ILE A 134 7.46 22.04 5.70
N LEU A 135 6.65 21.04 6.09
CA LEU A 135 5.40 20.70 5.42
C LEU A 135 4.38 21.85 5.40
N LYS A 136 4.38 22.71 6.44
CA LYS A 136 3.54 23.92 6.48
C LYS A 136 4.13 25.10 5.73
N GLY A 137 5.39 25.02 5.29
CA GLY A 137 6.11 26.12 4.68
C GLY A 137 6.54 27.23 5.65
N GLU A 138 6.59 26.96 6.94
CA GLU A 138 7.13 27.84 7.99
C GLU A 138 8.67 27.79 8.01
N ILE A 139 9.26 26.64 7.69
CA ILE A 139 10.68 26.45 7.38
C ILE A 139 10.81 26.20 5.89
N THR A 140 11.56 27.04 5.19
CA THR A 140 11.74 26.98 3.75
C THR A 140 13.20 26.93 3.33
N THR A 141 14.11 27.10 4.26
CA THR A 141 15.55 27.08 4.01
C THR A 141 16.28 26.16 4.96
N TRP A 142 17.36 25.52 4.47
CA TRP A 142 18.22 24.67 5.27
C TRP A 142 18.91 25.46 6.39
N LYS A 143 19.25 26.75 6.15
CA LYS A 143 19.86 27.64 7.14
C LYS A 143 18.98 27.96 8.34
N GLN A 144 17.65 27.80 8.22
CA GLN A 144 16.74 27.90 9.38
C GLN A 144 16.86 26.67 10.31
N ILE A 145 17.43 25.56 9.81
CA ILE A 145 17.67 24.32 10.57
C ILE A 145 19.10 24.27 11.05
N ASN A 146 20.04 24.52 10.15
CA ASN A 146 21.47 24.52 10.37
C ASN A 146 22.07 25.79 9.72
N PRO A 147 22.48 26.79 10.49
CA PRO A 147 23.06 28.03 9.95
C PRO A 147 24.29 27.85 9.07
N GLU A 148 25.03 26.74 9.26
CA GLU A 148 26.24 26.39 8.50
C GLU A 148 25.91 25.60 7.22
N SER A 149 24.63 25.35 6.93
CA SER A 149 24.24 24.62 5.72
C SER A 149 24.70 25.36 4.46
N PRO A 150 25.31 24.66 3.48
CA PRO A 150 25.70 25.25 2.21
C PRO A 150 24.51 25.56 1.30
N TYR A 151 23.33 25.06 1.65
CA TYR A 151 22.10 25.21 0.86
C TYR A 151 21.14 26.23 1.46
N ASP A 152 20.46 26.98 0.61
CA ASP A 152 19.44 27.93 1.05
C ASP A 152 18.06 27.28 1.06
N THR A 153 17.43 27.13 -0.08
CA THR A 153 16.04 26.64 -0.19
C THR A 153 15.95 25.15 0.09
N ILE A 154 14.91 24.73 0.79
CA ILE A 154 14.51 23.30 0.87
C ILE A 154 13.52 23.02 -0.23
N GLN A 155 13.87 22.16 -1.18
CA GLN A 155 12.93 21.60 -2.15
C GLN A 155 12.33 20.33 -1.56
N VAL A 156 11.00 20.29 -1.37
CA VAL A 156 10.31 19.10 -0.84
C VAL A 156 9.74 18.31 -2.01
N ALA A 157 10.30 17.12 -2.24
CA ALA A 157 9.84 16.21 -3.27
C ALA A 157 8.94 15.11 -2.68
N PHE A 158 7.80 14.87 -3.29
CA PHE A 158 6.86 13.80 -2.93
C PHE A 158 6.22 13.23 -4.20
N ASP A 159 5.71 12.02 -4.09
CA ASP A 159 4.99 11.34 -5.15
C ASP A 159 3.62 11.98 -5.45
N HIS A 160 2.71 11.27 -6.07
CA HIS A 160 1.43 11.85 -6.47
C HIS A 160 0.66 12.47 -5.28
N PRO A 161 0.00 13.64 -5.44
CA PRO A 161 -0.70 14.32 -4.35
C PRO A 161 -1.79 13.49 -3.63
N THR A 162 -2.32 12.47 -4.28
CA THR A 162 -3.32 11.53 -3.70
C THR A 162 -2.70 10.25 -3.17
N SER A 163 -1.36 10.16 -3.15
CA SER A 163 -0.65 8.99 -2.64
C SER A 163 -0.87 8.78 -1.14
N SER A 164 -0.70 7.55 -0.70
CA SER A 164 -0.73 7.20 0.72
C SER A 164 0.39 7.88 1.53
N THR A 165 1.52 8.20 0.88
CA THR A 165 2.64 8.92 1.48
C THR A 165 2.25 10.35 1.84
N VAL A 166 1.63 11.08 0.91
CA VAL A 166 1.12 12.43 1.14
C VAL A 166 -0.03 12.41 2.14
N GLN A 167 -0.93 11.44 2.03
CA GLN A 167 -2.04 11.28 2.97
C GLN A 167 -1.53 11.03 4.40
N PHE A 168 -0.48 10.21 4.56
CA PHE A 168 0.15 10.01 5.87
C PHE A 168 0.73 11.32 6.44
N CYS A 169 1.37 12.15 5.61
CA CYS A 169 1.86 13.46 6.04
C CYS A 169 0.72 14.36 6.53
N ALA A 170 -0.40 14.40 5.80
CA ALA A 170 -1.54 15.21 6.16
C ALA A 170 -2.24 14.72 7.45
N ASP A 171 -2.52 13.43 7.54
CA ASP A 171 -3.34 12.87 8.62
C ASP A 171 -2.54 12.58 9.89
N SER A 172 -1.36 11.96 9.75
CA SER A 172 -0.59 11.48 10.89
C SER A 172 0.40 12.51 11.41
N ILE A 173 1.10 13.21 10.51
CA ILE A 173 2.12 14.19 10.88
C ILE A 173 1.48 15.54 11.17
N LEU A 174 0.69 16.07 10.25
CA LEU A 174 0.04 17.37 10.38
C LEU A 174 -1.28 17.33 11.14
N LYS A 175 -1.83 16.13 11.40
CA LYS A 175 -3.10 15.92 12.12
C LYS A 175 -4.26 16.74 11.52
N GLY A 176 -4.35 16.72 10.19
CA GLY A 176 -5.36 17.45 9.43
C GLY A 176 -5.11 18.96 9.27
N GLN A 177 -3.98 19.48 9.74
CA GLN A 177 -3.59 20.87 9.46
C GLN A 177 -3.18 20.98 7.97
N PRO A 178 -3.40 22.16 7.34
CA PRO A 178 -3.04 22.35 5.94
C PRO A 178 -1.57 22.11 5.67
N MET A 179 -1.26 21.30 4.66
CA MET A 179 0.06 21.18 4.08
C MET A 179 0.22 22.25 2.98
N LYS A 180 1.39 22.85 2.88
CA LYS A 180 1.71 23.73 1.76
C LYS A 180 1.76 22.90 0.47
N THR A 181 1.25 23.44 -0.63
CA THR A 181 1.18 22.74 -1.93
C THR A 181 1.88 23.49 -3.05
N GLU A 182 2.42 24.67 -2.78
CA GLU A 182 3.02 25.56 -3.76
C GLU A 182 4.44 25.99 -3.37
N GLY A 183 5.12 26.66 -4.27
CA GLY A 183 6.46 27.22 -4.07
C GLY A 183 7.56 26.16 -4.14
N ASN A 184 8.12 25.78 -3.00
CA ASN A 184 9.19 24.79 -2.89
C ASN A 184 8.70 23.34 -2.77
N MET A 185 7.41 23.10 -2.96
CA MET A 185 6.81 21.77 -2.97
C MET A 185 6.79 21.21 -4.41
N LYS A 186 7.43 20.06 -4.61
CA LYS A 186 7.58 19.41 -5.91
C LYS A 186 6.87 18.06 -5.90
N ALA A 187 5.74 17.98 -6.58
CA ALA A 187 5.11 16.72 -6.88
C ALA A 187 5.77 16.09 -8.11
N VAL A 188 6.15 14.84 -7.99
CA VAL A 188 6.50 13.93 -9.09
C VAL A 188 5.41 12.87 -9.23
N LEU A 189 5.56 11.87 -10.08
CA LEU A 189 4.46 10.91 -10.28
C LEU A 189 4.58 9.67 -9.41
N THR A 190 5.81 9.24 -9.12
CA THR A 190 6.06 7.95 -8.46
C THR A 190 7.13 8.06 -7.39
N SER A 191 7.12 7.12 -6.44
CA SER A 191 8.17 7.05 -5.42
C SER A 191 9.60 6.87 -5.98
N PRO A 192 9.84 6.06 -7.05
CA PRO A 192 11.15 6.06 -7.72
C PRO A 192 11.60 7.42 -8.24
N GLU A 193 10.68 8.22 -8.79
CA GLU A 193 10.99 9.56 -9.27
C GLU A 193 11.31 10.54 -8.13
N VAL A 194 10.80 10.31 -6.92
CA VAL A 194 11.21 11.09 -5.73
C VAL A 194 12.68 10.81 -5.41
N VAL A 195 13.08 9.54 -5.43
CA VAL A 195 14.47 9.14 -5.19
C VAL A 195 15.39 9.73 -6.25
N ASP A 196 15.04 9.57 -7.52
CA ASP A 196 15.79 10.15 -8.64
C ASP A 196 15.92 11.68 -8.54
N TYR A 197 14.83 12.36 -8.16
CA TYR A 197 14.87 13.81 -7.94
C TYR A 197 15.87 14.21 -6.87
N VAL A 198 15.91 13.50 -5.74
CA VAL A 198 16.84 13.76 -4.63
C VAL A 198 18.29 13.46 -5.04
N GLU A 199 18.53 12.42 -5.83
CA GLU A 199 19.87 12.11 -6.38
C GLU A 199 20.45 13.24 -7.24
N HIS A 200 19.59 14.06 -7.86
CA HIS A 200 20.00 15.13 -8.76
C HIS A 200 19.88 16.55 -8.16
N HIS A 201 19.27 16.69 -6.96
CA HIS A 201 19.02 18.00 -6.32
C HIS A 201 19.53 17.99 -4.88
N LYS A 202 20.70 18.62 -4.66
CA LYS A 202 21.41 18.61 -3.37
C LYS A 202 20.65 19.33 -2.24
N ASP A 203 19.76 20.25 -2.57
CA ASP A 203 18.92 21.01 -1.66
C ASP A 203 17.54 20.34 -1.41
N ALA A 204 17.29 19.19 -2.04
CA ALA A 204 16.02 18.50 -1.92
C ALA A 204 15.94 17.63 -0.66
N ILE A 205 14.71 17.52 -0.13
CA ILE A 205 14.27 16.48 0.79
C ILE A 205 13.13 15.69 0.12
N GLY A 206 13.31 14.39 -0.01
CA GLY A 206 12.30 13.47 -0.55
C GLY A 206 11.53 12.77 0.55
N ILE A 207 10.26 12.47 0.28
CA ILE A 207 9.34 11.75 1.18
C ILE A 207 8.91 10.49 0.47
N VAL A 208 9.31 9.31 0.97
CA VAL A 208 9.04 8.00 0.34
C VAL A 208 8.71 6.93 1.37
N GLY A 209 8.05 5.85 0.95
CA GLY A 209 7.98 4.63 1.75
C GLY A 209 9.34 3.96 1.86
N SER A 210 9.62 3.31 3.01
CA SER A 210 10.94 2.69 3.25
C SER A 210 11.30 1.60 2.26
N LEU A 211 10.33 0.95 1.64
CA LEU A 211 10.51 -0.04 0.56
C LEU A 211 11.22 0.49 -0.70
N TRP A 212 11.32 1.80 -0.85
CA TRP A 212 11.97 2.45 -1.99
C TRP A 212 13.40 2.89 -1.72
N LEU A 213 13.92 2.59 -0.52
CA LEU A 213 15.27 2.99 -0.08
C LEU A 213 16.35 2.00 -0.46
N ASP A 214 15.98 0.77 -0.81
CA ASP A 214 16.94 -0.29 -1.14
C ASP A 214 17.76 0.08 -2.37
N ASP A 215 19.04 -0.27 -2.31
CA ASP A 215 19.88 -0.24 -3.49
C ASP A 215 19.48 -1.39 -4.42
N ARG A 216 18.65 -1.10 -5.41
CA ARG A 216 18.20 -2.08 -6.41
C ARG A 216 19.34 -2.70 -7.22
N ARG A 217 20.56 -2.19 -7.09
CA ARG A 217 21.80 -2.76 -7.64
C ARG A 217 22.41 -3.82 -6.73
N ASP A 218 21.96 -3.90 -5.49
CA ASP A 218 22.37 -4.90 -4.50
C ASP A 218 21.35 -6.02 -4.45
N GLU A 219 21.68 -7.19 -5.03
CA GLU A 219 20.81 -8.38 -5.04
C GLU A 219 20.46 -8.88 -3.64
N SER A 220 21.22 -8.50 -2.61
CA SER A 220 20.94 -8.85 -1.22
C SER A 220 19.83 -8.03 -0.59
N SER A 221 19.45 -6.88 -1.19
CA SER A 221 18.45 -5.92 -0.68
C SER A 221 18.71 -5.48 0.78
N MET A 222 19.97 -5.52 1.22
CA MET A 222 20.34 -5.22 2.61
C MET A 222 20.94 -3.83 2.80
N THR A 223 21.18 -3.09 1.71
CA THR A 223 21.79 -1.76 1.78
C THR A 223 20.86 -0.70 1.22
N PHE A 224 20.85 0.47 1.86
CA PHE A 224 20.19 1.63 1.30
C PHE A 224 20.93 2.13 0.05
N ASN A 225 20.18 2.76 -0.86
CA ASN A 225 20.74 3.42 -2.03
C ASN A 225 21.87 4.38 -1.62
N ARG A 226 23.04 4.24 -2.27
CA ARG A 226 24.27 4.97 -1.91
C ARG A 226 24.29 6.40 -2.41
N ASP A 227 23.39 6.78 -3.29
CA ASP A 227 23.32 8.11 -3.87
C ASP A 227 22.44 9.08 -3.05
N ILE A 228 21.73 8.55 -2.07
CA ILE A 228 20.94 9.31 -1.10
C ILE A 228 21.39 9.03 0.35
N LYS A 229 21.00 9.92 1.25
CA LYS A 229 21.07 9.71 2.71
C LYS A 229 19.68 9.65 3.29
N VAL A 230 19.45 8.65 4.14
CA VAL A 230 18.24 8.58 4.95
C VAL A 230 18.39 9.50 6.15
N VAL A 231 17.42 10.38 6.33
CA VAL A 231 17.35 11.36 7.43
C VAL A 231 16.92 10.65 8.70
N ALA A 232 17.65 10.89 9.79
CA ALA A 232 17.21 10.48 11.12
C ALA A 232 16.14 11.45 11.65
N VAL A 233 15.06 10.91 12.23
CA VAL A 233 13.93 11.71 12.73
C VAL A 233 13.62 11.35 14.18
N GLY A 234 13.37 12.35 15.00
CA GLY A 234 12.99 12.13 16.40
C GLY A 234 12.43 13.38 17.08
N PRO A 235 12.07 13.27 18.35
CA PRO A 235 11.59 14.43 19.13
C PRO A 235 12.66 15.51 19.31
N THR A 236 13.91 15.11 19.41
CA THR A 236 15.09 15.97 19.46
C THR A 236 16.20 15.36 18.60
N PRO A 237 17.25 16.11 18.22
CA PRO A 237 18.38 15.56 17.44
C PRO A 237 19.06 14.35 18.09
N VAL A 238 19.14 14.33 19.43
CA VAL A 238 19.79 13.24 20.20
C VAL A 238 18.99 11.94 20.13
N PHE A 239 17.68 12.03 20.04
CA PHE A 239 16.76 10.88 19.95
C PHE A 239 16.27 10.61 18.53
N ALA A 240 16.92 11.22 17.54
CA ALA A 240 16.58 10.97 16.15
C ALA A 240 17.16 9.62 15.70
N VAL A 241 16.35 8.81 15.05
CA VAL A 241 16.70 7.49 14.53
C VAL A 241 16.28 7.36 13.06
N LYS A 242 16.94 6.48 12.34
CA LYS A 242 16.57 6.13 10.95
C LYS A 242 15.50 5.04 10.96
N PRO A 243 14.74 4.83 9.85
CA PRO A 243 13.67 3.86 9.76
C PRO A 243 14.15 2.40 9.64
N PHE A 244 15.08 1.99 10.51
CA PHE A 244 15.45 0.58 10.61
C PHE A 244 14.38 -0.24 11.32
N GLN A 245 14.22 -1.49 10.93
CA GLN A 245 13.25 -2.43 11.50
C GLN A 245 13.24 -2.43 13.04
N TYR A 246 14.41 -2.36 13.66
CA TYR A 246 14.55 -2.30 15.12
C TYR A 246 13.77 -1.12 15.71
N TYR A 247 13.99 0.09 15.19
CA TYR A 247 13.34 1.30 15.71
C TYR A 247 11.86 1.39 15.35
N ILE A 248 11.45 0.78 14.23
CA ILE A 248 10.03 0.63 13.87
C ILE A 248 9.35 -0.32 14.85
N ALA A 249 9.96 -1.47 15.15
CA ALA A 249 9.44 -2.48 16.06
C ALA A 249 9.23 -1.96 17.49
N HIS A 250 10.12 -1.09 17.96
CA HIS A 250 10.06 -0.49 19.31
C HIS A 250 9.25 0.80 19.35
N GLY A 251 8.80 1.32 18.20
CA GLY A 251 8.05 2.58 18.13
C GLY A 251 8.92 3.83 18.31
N ASP A 252 10.25 3.69 18.21
CA ASP A 252 11.20 4.78 18.33
C ASP A 252 11.23 5.66 17.07
N TYR A 253 11.01 5.06 15.88
CA TYR A 253 10.86 5.82 14.65
C TYR A 253 9.43 6.35 14.53
N PRO A 254 9.22 7.68 14.43
CA PRO A 254 7.90 8.28 14.61
C PRO A 254 6.97 8.16 13.39
N PHE A 255 7.50 7.94 12.20
CA PHE A 255 6.73 7.96 10.94
C PHE A 255 6.54 6.56 10.39
N TYR A 256 5.89 5.69 11.16
CA TYR A 256 5.53 4.34 10.72
C TYR A 256 4.03 4.20 10.46
N ARG A 257 3.67 3.28 9.57
CA ARG A 257 2.31 2.96 9.19
C ARG A 257 2.16 1.44 9.07
N THR A 258 0.93 0.95 9.11
CA THR A 258 0.67 -0.49 8.98
C THR A 258 0.19 -0.81 7.58
N ILE A 259 0.79 -1.81 6.94
CA ILE A 259 0.30 -2.40 5.70
C ILE A 259 -0.83 -3.37 6.03
N TYR A 260 -1.94 -3.27 5.31
CA TYR A 260 -3.11 -4.12 5.46
C TYR A 260 -3.44 -4.85 4.15
N ALA A 261 -3.93 -6.08 4.27
CA ALA A 261 -4.74 -6.70 3.24
C ALA A 261 -6.21 -6.60 3.65
N ILE A 262 -7.04 -6.01 2.81
CA ILE A 262 -8.48 -5.90 3.02
C ILE A 262 -9.17 -6.80 1.99
N CYS A 263 -9.83 -7.86 2.47
CA CYS A 263 -10.43 -8.89 1.62
C CYS A 263 -11.94 -8.92 1.81
N THR A 264 -12.68 -8.76 0.72
CA THR A 264 -14.14 -8.84 0.65
C THR A 264 -14.63 -10.07 -0.11
N ASP A 265 -13.73 -10.98 -0.53
CA ASP A 265 -14.07 -12.21 -1.26
C ASP A 265 -15.05 -13.06 -0.43
N PRO A 266 -16.28 -13.29 -0.93
CA PRO A 266 -17.27 -14.07 -0.22
C PRO A 266 -16.94 -15.55 -0.18
N ARG A 267 -16.04 -16.03 -1.07
CA ARG A 267 -15.62 -17.43 -1.14
C ARG A 267 -14.68 -17.76 0.02
N GLY A 268 -15.05 -18.71 0.87
CA GLY A 268 -14.25 -19.08 2.06
C GLY A 268 -12.84 -19.56 1.75
N THR A 269 -12.65 -20.22 0.60
CA THR A 269 -11.38 -20.80 0.12
C THR A 269 -10.90 -20.14 -1.18
N GLY A 270 -11.44 -18.96 -1.52
CA GLY A 270 -11.08 -18.22 -2.71
C GLY A 270 -9.63 -17.76 -2.73
N PRO A 271 -9.08 -17.40 -3.90
CA PRO A 271 -7.69 -17.03 -4.06
C PRO A 271 -7.29 -15.81 -3.20
N MET A 272 -8.18 -14.84 -3.06
CA MET A 272 -7.93 -13.63 -2.27
C MET A 272 -7.74 -13.95 -0.78
N ARG A 273 -8.56 -14.87 -0.23
CA ARG A 273 -8.42 -15.30 1.16
C ARG A 273 -7.16 -16.12 1.40
N ARG A 274 -6.78 -16.94 0.42
CA ARG A 274 -5.54 -17.71 0.49
C ARG A 274 -4.33 -16.80 0.44
N LEU A 275 -4.34 -15.79 -0.42
CA LEU A 275 -3.27 -14.77 -0.46
C LEU A 275 -3.21 -13.99 0.86
N ALA A 276 -4.36 -13.53 1.39
CA ALA A 276 -4.39 -12.84 2.67
C ALA A 276 -3.81 -13.70 3.81
N ASN A 277 -4.17 -15.00 3.85
CA ASN A 277 -3.63 -15.93 4.85
C ASN A 277 -2.13 -16.19 4.65
N PHE A 278 -1.67 -16.32 3.41
CA PHE A 278 -0.25 -16.48 3.08
C PHE A 278 0.57 -15.28 3.58
N CYS A 279 0.06 -14.06 3.40
CA CYS A 279 0.72 -12.84 3.88
C CYS A 279 0.65 -12.70 5.42
N TRP A 280 -0.43 -13.14 6.05
CA TRP A 280 -0.72 -12.83 7.44
C TRP A 280 -0.29 -13.92 8.44
N ASN A 281 -0.26 -15.19 8.03
CA ASN A 281 0.00 -16.30 8.94
C ASN A 281 1.50 -16.39 9.26
N PRO A 282 1.93 -16.42 10.53
CA PRO A 282 3.33 -16.48 10.91
C PRO A 282 4.07 -17.75 10.45
N GLY A 283 3.33 -18.85 10.18
CA GLY A 283 3.90 -20.07 9.60
C GLY A 283 4.11 -20.03 8.07
N GLU A 284 3.74 -18.94 7.43
CA GLU A 284 3.83 -18.79 5.98
C GLU A 284 5.02 -17.91 5.57
N GLN A 285 5.48 -18.09 4.31
CA GLN A 285 6.60 -17.31 3.76
C GLN A 285 6.33 -15.81 3.68
N GLY A 286 5.06 -15.39 3.60
CA GLY A 286 4.70 -13.97 3.48
C GLY A 286 5.30 -13.10 4.59
N GLN A 287 5.28 -13.56 5.84
CA GLN A 287 5.89 -12.79 6.95
C GLN A 287 7.42 -12.70 6.84
N LEU A 288 8.09 -13.73 6.31
CA LEU A 288 9.53 -13.69 6.04
C LEU A 288 9.88 -12.73 4.89
N ILE A 289 9.04 -12.67 3.85
CA ILE A 289 9.22 -11.73 2.74
C ILE A 289 9.13 -10.29 3.26
N PHE A 290 8.14 -9.96 4.10
CA PHE A 290 8.07 -8.64 4.73
C PHE A 290 9.33 -8.33 5.55
N LEU A 291 9.83 -9.31 6.31
CA LEU A 291 11.06 -9.14 7.10
C LEU A 291 12.27 -8.85 6.21
N HIS A 292 12.45 -9.60 5.13
CA HIS A 292 13.58 -9.45 4.21
C HIS A 292 13.48 -8.14 3.41
N ALA A 293 12.27 -7.68 3.10
CA ALA A 293 12.01 -6.38 2.46
C ALA A 293 12.22 -5.17 3.41
N GLY A 294 12.80 -5.36 4.58
CA GLY A 294 13.08 -4.25 5.51
C GLY A 294 11.89 -3.82 6.37
N LEU A 295 10.73 -4.48 6.25
CA LEU A 295 9.53 -4.19 7.03
C LEU A 295 9.51 -4.97 8.35
N TYR A 296 8.80 -4.47 9.36
CA TYR A 296 8.57 -5.24 10.58
C TYR A 296 7.27 -6.04 10.49
N PRO A 297 7.33 -7.38 10.43
CA PRO A 297 6.14 -8.22 10.28
C PRO A 297 5.17 -8.07 11.45
N ALA A 298 3.87 -7.96 11.16
CA ALA A 298 2.86 -7.70 12.20
C ALA A 298 2.60 -8.90 13.13
N ARG A 299 3.02 -10.11 12.75
CA ARG A 299 2.75 -11.36 13.48
C ARG A 299 3.96 -12.23 13.72
N ALA A 300 5.13 -11.73 13.47
CA ALA A 300 6.34 -12.47 13.70
C ALA A 300 6.91 -12.19 15.10
N ASP A 301 7.30 -13.23 15.79
CA ASP A 301 8.02 -13.14 17.06
C ASP A 301 9.54 -13.24 16.75
N TYR A 302 10.07 -12.18 16.10
CA TYR A 302 11.50 -12.11 15.76
C TYR A 302 12.24 -11.26 16.79
N GLN A 303 13.39 -11.76 17.25
CA GLN A 303 14.34 -10.97 18.03
C GLN A 303 15.17 -10.10 17.07
N LEU A 304 14.85 -8.84 16.97
CA LEU A 304 15.63 -7.86 16.22
C LEU A 304 16.83 -7.41 17.06
N ARG A 305 17.99 -7.24 16.41
CA ARG A 305 19.19 -6.71 17.05
C ARG A 305 19.32 -5.22 16.74
N ASP A 306 19.68 -4.42 17.75
CA ASP A 306 20.09 -3.03 17.56
C ASP A 306 21.41 -2.99 16.78
N VAL A 307 21.37 -2.41 15.60
CA VAL A 307 22.56 -2.16 14.77
C VAL A 307 22.87 -0.67 14.85
N ARG A 308 23.61 -0.28 15.88
CA ARG A 308 24.14 1.08 16.00
C ARG A 308 25.36 1.20 15.08
N HIS A 309 25.21 2.01 14.05
CA HIS A 309 26.31 2.46 13.18
C HIS A 309 26.45 3.96 13.24
#